data_0be61f1c661abf3bb777acc9c23c7569
#
_entry.id   0be61f1c661abf3bb777acc9c23c7569
#
_cell.length_a   1.000
_cell.length_b   1.000
_cell.length_c   1.000
_cell.angle_alpha   90.00
_cell.angle_beta   90.00
_cell.angle_gamma   90.00
#
_symmetry.space_group_name_H-M   'P 1'
#
loop_
_entity.id
_entity.type
_entity.pdbx_description
1 polymer ?
#
loop_
_entity_poly.entity_id
_entity_poly.type
_entity_poly.pdbx_seq_one_letter_code
_entity_poly.pdbx_strand_id
1 'polypeptide(L)' 'MLQNNIELDLKTKLIEAGLTQKEIAEQIGVSLAYVNRITKGREQIVNKTFMKIMDELGYDVRLTFEKREDQSAV' A
#
# COMPACT_ATOMS: atom_id res chain seq x y z
N MET A 1 15.40 -4.76 -3.86
CA MET A 1 14.86 -3.86 -2.84
C MET A 1 13.55 -3.24 -3.33
N LEU A 2 12.60 -3.03 -2.44
CA LEU A 2 11.34 -2.40 -2.83
C LEU A 2 11.56 -0.91 -3.10
N GLN A 3 11.16 -0.45 -4.29
CA GLN A 3 11.42 0.92 -4.72
C GLN A 3 10.33 1.91 -4.28
N ASN A 4 9.17 1.41 -3.86
CA ASN A 4 8.06 2.27 -3.49
C ASN A 4 8.26 2.96 -2.15
N ASN A 5 7.79 4.19 -2.06
CA ASN A 5 7.56 4.85 -0.80
C ASN A 5 6.10 4.58 -0.43
N ILE A 6 5.87 3.58 0.41
CA ILE A 6 4.51 3.13 0.74
C ILE A 6 3.71 4.23 1.44
N GLU A 7 4.35 4.99 2.32
CA GLU A 7 3.67 6.09 3.01
C GLU A 7 3.14 7.12 2.01
N LEU A 8 3.98 7.54 1.07
CA LEU A 8 3.58 8.50 0.06
C LEU A 8 2.50 7.94 -0.85
N ASP A 9 2.69 6.69 -1.31
CA ASP A 9 1.75 6.04 -2.20
C ASP A 9 0.36 5.94 -1.57
N LEU A 10 0.29 5.46 -0.33
CA LEU A 10 -0.98 5.28 0.34
C LEU A 10 -1.65 6.61 0.67
N LYS A 11 -0.88 7.58 1.18
CA LYS A 11 -1.42 8.91 1.47
C LYS A 11 -2.00 9.57 0.23
N THR A 12 -1.29 9.45 -0.89
CA THR A 12 -1.74 10.01 -2.17
C THR A 12 -3.06 9.36 -2.60
N LYS A 13 -3.15 8.04 -2.51
CA LYS A 13 -4.37 7.32 -2.91
C LYS A 13 -5.56 7.67 -2.02
N LEU A 14 -5.34 7.84 -0.73
CA LEU A 14 -6.39 8.25 0.18
C LEU A 14 -6.88 9.66 -0.13
N ILE A 15 -5.96 10.59 -0.39
CA ILE A 15 -6.31 11.96 -0.76
C ILE A 15 -7.12 11.97 -2.06
N GLU A 16 -6.69 11.22 -3.06
CA GLU A 16 -7.40 11.12 -4.34
C GLU A 16 -8.81 10.56 -4.17
N ALA A 17 -8.99 9.65 -3.21
CA ALA A 17 -10.29 9.07 -2.92
C ALA A 17 -11.15 9.93 -1.99
N GLY A 18 -10.57 10.98 -1.42
CA GLY A 18 -11.27 11.82 -0.45
C GLY A 18 -11.51 11.14 0.89
N LEU A 19 -10.64 10.20 1.26
CA LEU A 19 -10.80 9.42 2.49
C LEU A 19 -9.67 9.69 3.47
N THR A 20 -10.01 9.64 4.77
CA THR A 20 -9.02 9.63 5.84
C THR A 20 -8.61 8.20 6.18
N GLN A 21 -7.52 8.03 6.91
CA GLN A 21 -7.13 6.72 7.41
C GLN A 21 -8.20 6.10 8.31
N LYS A 22 -8.86 6.92 9.10
CA LYS A 22 -9.95 6.45 9.97
C LYS A 22 -11.12 5.92 9.14
N GLU A 23 -11.50 6.65 8.10
CA GLU A 23 -12.60 6.24 7.24
C GLU A 23 -12.32 4.94 6.52
N ILE A 24 -11.12 4.78 5.95
CA ILE A 24 -10.79 3.54 5.27
C ILE A 24 -10.69 2.37 6.25
N ALA A 25 -10.17 2.61 7.46
CA ALA A 25 -10.12 1.59 8.50
C ALA A 25 -11.53 1.08 8.85
N GLU A 26 -12.48 2.00 9.01
CA GLU A 26 -13.87 1.65 9.28
C GLU A 26 -14.50 0.86 8.13
N GLN A 27 -14.24 1.27 6.89
CA GLN A 27 -14.80 0.60 5.71
C GLN A 27 -14.33 -0.84 5.56
N ILE A 28 -13.07 -1.13 5.87
CA ILE A 28 -12.53 -2.48 5.71
C ILE A 28 -12.53 -3.29 7.00
N GLY A 29 -12.95 -2.68 8.12
CA GLY A 29 -13.09 -3.42 9.36
C GLY A 29 -11.80 -3.70 10.11
N VAL A 30 -10.84 -2.77 10.05
CA VAL A 30 -9.58 -2.88 10.79
C VAL A 30 -9.41 -1.67 11.70
N SER A 31 -8.44 -1.73 12.62
CA SER A 31 -8.18 -0.60 13.51
C SER A 31 -7.43 0.53 12.80
N LEU A 32 -7.66 1.75 13.26
CA LEU A 32 -6.89 2.90 12.79
C LEU A 32 -5.40 2.72 13.05
N ALA A 33 -5.05 2.14 14.21
CA ALA A 33 -3.65 1.90 14.55
C ALA A 33 -2.96 0.99 13.53
N TYR A 34 -3.68 -0.03 13.07
CA TYR A 34 -3.14 -0.94 12.05
C TYR A 34 -2.93 -0.22 10.71
N VAL A 35 -3.92 0.56 10.26
CA VAL A 35 -3.79 1.36 9.04
C VAL A 35 -2.61 2.33 9.15
N ASN A 36 -2.44 2.94 10.32
CA ASN A 36 -1.34 3.87 10.56
C ASN A 36 0.02 3.17 10.44
N ARG A 37 0.16 1.93 10.98
CA ARG A 37 1.40 1.18 10.85
C ARG A 37 1.72 0.85 9.39
N ILE A 38 0.71 0.47 8.62
CA ILE A 38 0.88 0.21 7.18
C ILE A 38 1.31 1.48 6.48
N THR A 39 0.64 2.59 6.75
CA THR A 39 0.93 3.88 6.13
C THR A 39 2.36 4.32 6.41
N LYS A 40 2.83 4.14 7.63
CA LYS A 40 4.20 4.53 8.01
C LYS A 40 5.26 3.52 7.57
N GLY A 41 4.87 2.49 6.84
CA GLY A 41 5.82 1.49 6.36
C GLY A 41 6.35 0.57 7.44
N ARG A 42 5.66 0.47 8.57
CA ARG A 42 6.09 -0.38 9.69
C ARG A 42 5.57 -1.81 9.60
N GLU A 43 4.70 -2.08 8.65
CA GLU A 43 4.24 -3.42 8.31
C GLU A 43 4.89 -3.86 7.01
N GLN A 44 5.20 -5.14 6.90
CA GLN A 44 5.74 -5.67 5.65
C GLN A 44 4.63 -5.78 4.61
N ILE A 45 4.82 -5.09 3.49
CA ILE A 45 3.85 -5.13 2.39
C ILE A 45 4.15 -6.32 1.48
N VAL A 46 5.42 -6.65 1.32
CA VAL A 46 5.86 -7.77 0.49
C VAL A 46 6.64 -8.73 1.38
N ASN A 47 6.48 -10.03 1.12
CA ASN A 47 7.16 -11.07 1.90
C ASN A 47 8.67 -10.82 1.95
N LYS A 48 9.22 -10.85 3.16
CA LYS A 48 10.63 -10.53 3.40
C LYS A 48 11.58 -11.50 2.69
N THR A 49 11.26 -12.78 2.71
CA THR A 49 12.09 -13.80 2.06
C THR A 49 12.07 -13.61 0.54
N PHE A 50 10.90 -13.33 -0.03
CA PHE A 50 10.78 -13.03 -1.45
C PHE A 50 11.69 -11.85 -1.83
N MET A 51 11.67 -10.79 -1.02
CA MET A 51 12.51 -9.62 -1.29
C MET A 51 14.01 -9.97 -1.24
N LYS A 52 14.42 -10.82 -0.31
CA LYS A 52 15.80 -11.27 -0.24
C LYS A 52 16.19 -12.08 -1.47
N ILE A 53 15.29 -12.93 -1.96
CA ILE A 53 15.54 -13.69 -3.18
C ILE A 53 15.74 -12.76 -4.36
N MET A 54 14.87 -11.76 -4.51
CA MET A 54 14.97 -10.82 -5.61
C MET A 54 16.25 -9.99 -5.53
N ASP A 55 16.63 -9.56 -4.33
CA ASP A 55 17.88 -8.82 -4.14
C ASP A 55 19.09 -9.67 -4.55
N GLU A 56 19.13 -10.95 -4.15
CA GLU A 56 20.21 -11.86 -4.52
C GLU A 56 20.30 -12.09 -6.03
N LEU A 57 19.15 -12.09 -6.69
CA LEU A 57 19.10 -12.25 -8.15
C LEU A 57 19.40 -10.96 -8.91
N GLY A 58 19.53 -9.85 -8.19
CA GLY A 58 19.87 -8.56 -8.81
C GLY A 58 18.67 -7.76 -9.30
N TYR A 59 17.48 -7.98 -8.72
CA TYR A 59 16.29 -7.26 -9.12
C TYR A 59 15.80 -6.31 -8.03
N ASP A 60 15.38 -5.13 -8.45
CA ASP A 60 14.56 -4.25 -7.65
C ASP A 60 13.09 -4.57 -7.90
N VAL A 61 12.24 -4.35 -6.89
CA VAL A 61 10.81 -4.62 -6.98
C VAL A 61 10.05 -3.31 -6.88
N ARG A 62 9.04 -3.14 -7.74
CA ARG A 62 8.17 -1.97 -7.73
C ARG A 62 6.72 -2.41 -7.78
N LEU A 63 5.92 -1.84 -6.89
CA LEU A 63 4.47 -2.03 -6.90
C LEU A 63 3.85 -0.93 -7.77
N THR A 64 2.90 -1.32 -8.62
CA THR A 64 2.11 -0.36 -9.39
C THR A 64 0.65 -0.49 -8.99
N PHE A 65 -0.07 0.63 -9.04
CA PHE A 65 -1.46 0.70 -8.63
C PHE A 65 -2.28 1.17 -9.81
N GLU A 66 -3.17 0.32 -10.29
CA GLU A 66 -4.00 0.63 -11.46
C GLU A 66 -5.43 0.86 -11.01
N LYS A 67 -5.97 2.01 -11.37
CA LYS A 67 -7.36 2.32 -11.07
C LYS A 67 -8.26 1.43 -11.91
N ARG A 68 -9.29 0.86 -11.29
CA ARG A 68 -10.26 0.04 -12.02
C ARG A 68 -11.08 0.94 -12.95
N GLU A 69 -11.24 0.50 -14.18
CA GLU A 69 -11.90 1.30 -15.20
C GLU A 69 -13.41 1.37 -15.03
N ASP A 70 -14.01 0.29 -14.61
CA ASP A 70 -15.46 0.14 -14.61
C ASP A 70 -16.12 0.37 -13.25
N GLN A 71 -15.42 0.99 -12.34
CA GLN A 71 -15.95 1.26 -11.00
C GLN A 71 -17.21 2.10 -11.05
N SER A 72 -17.27 3.01 -11.98
CA SER A 72 -18.39 3.93 -12.12
C SER A 72 -19.50 3.39 -13.01
N ALA A 73 -19.27 2.30 -13.68
CA ALA A 73 -20.24 1.75 -14.63
C ALA A 73 -21.38 0.99 -13.97
N VAL A 74 -21.29 0.79 -12.71
CA VAL A 74 -22.24 -0.02 -11.96
C VAL A 74 -23.44 0.82 -11.53
#